data_e9b06a24f5a8e5bf40ef7c8421e1577e
#
_entry.id   e9b06a24f5a8e5bf40ef7c8421e1577e
#
_cell.length_a   1.000
_cell.length_b   1.000
_cell.length_c   1.000
_cell.angle_alpha   90.00
_cell.angle_beta   90.00
_cell.angle_gamma   90.00
#
_symmetry.space_group_name_H-M   'P 1'
#
loop_
_entity.id
_entity.type
_entity.pdbx_description
1 polymer ?
#
loop_
_entity_poly.entity_id
_entity_poly.type
_entity_poly.pdbx_seq_one_letter_code
_entity_poly.pdbx_strand_id
1 'polypeptide(L)'
;MTADELRALSVDKLVDARGTACPGPLLDARRGIGECPVGGVMEIQSSSSDTLVSVQRWCKKMKFDYLGDVENDGFWSIYLRRTK
;
A
#
# COMPACT_ATOMS: atom_id res chain seq x y z
N MET A 1 -6.15 0.80 12.81
CA MET A 1 -4.78 0.92 13.38
C MET A 1 -4.35 2.37 13.42
N THR A 2 -3.61 2.76 14.43
CA THR A 2 -3.04 4.11 14.50
C THR A 2 -1.82 4.23 13.58
N ALA A 3 -1.38 5.47 13.33
CA ALA A 3 -0.18 5.72 12.52
C ALA A 3 1.06 5.04 13.13
N ASP A 4 1.20 5.08 14.45
CA ASP A 4 2.33 4.46 15.13
C ASP A 4 2.31 2.93 14.98
N GLU A 5 1.13 2.32 15.07
CA GLU A 5 0.97 0.89 14.85
C GLU A 5 1.32 0.49 13.42
N LEU A 6 0.90 1.28 12.44
CA LEU A 6 1.22 1.03 11.03
C LEU A 6 2.73 1.12 10.78
N ARG A 7 3.37 2.13 11.34
CA ARG A 7 4.83 2.31 11.20
C ARG A 7 5.63 1.20 11.87
N ALA A 8 5.06 0.59 12.90
CA ALA A 8 5.70 -0.51 13.63
C ALA A 8 5.55 -1.86 12.92
N LEU A 9 4.71 -1.95 11.87
CA LEU A 9 4.53 -3.18 11.12
C LEU A 9 5.82 -3.59 10.41
N SER A 10 6.07 -4.91 10.40
CA SER A 10 7.16 -5.46 9.62
C SER A 10 6.72 -5.53 8.16
N VAL A 11 7.31 -4.70 7.32
CA VAL A 11 6.96 -4.60 5.90
C VAL A 11 7.80 -5.63 5.12
N ASP A 12 7.13 -6.54 4.44
CA ASP A 12 7.78 -7.58 3.64
C ASP A 12 8.09 -7.11 2.22
N LYS A 13 7.32 -6.17 1.71
CA LYS A 13 7.53 -5.58 0.38
C LYS A 13 7.23 -4.09 0.41
N LEU A 14 8.19 -3.29 -0.02
CA LEU A 14 8.01 -1.83 -0.18
C LEU A 14 7.86 -1.50 -1.65
N VAL A 15 6.81 -0.76 -1.98
CA VAL A 15 6.58 -0.22 -3.33
C VAL A 15 6.73 1.30 -3.26
N ASP A 16 7.81 1.81 -3.82
CA ASP A 16 8.04 3.26 -3.87
C ASP A 16 7.51 3.81 -5.20
N ALA A 17 6.32 4.38 -5.13
CA ALA A 17 5.65 4.97 -6.28
C ALA A 17 5.54 6.49 -6.15
N ARG A 18 6.38 7.11 -5.33
CA ARG A 18 6.39 8.57 -5.16
C ARG A 18 6.79 9.24 -6.47
N GLY A 19 6.11 10.34 -6.78
CA GLY A 19 6.34 11.07 -8.03
C GLY A 19 5.69 10.45 -9.26
N THR A 20 4.99 9.32 -9.12
CA THR A 20 4.29 8.65 -10.21
C THR A 20 2.80 8.99 -10.13
N ALA A 21 2.21 9.41 -11.24
CA ALA A 21 0.79 9.70 -11.31
C ALA A 21 -0.05 8.42 -11.39
N CYS A 22 -1.24 8.44 -10.79
CA CYS A 22 -2.20 7.35 -10.91
C CYS A 22 -2.57 7.15 -12.40
N PRO A 23 -2.60 5.89 -12.94
CA PRO A 23 -2.65 4.61 -12.22
C PRO A 23 -1.28 3.95 -11.96
N GLY A 24 -0.17 4.65 -12.17
CA GLY A 24 1.17 4.09 -11.98
C GLY A 24 1.39 3.41 -10.62
N PRO A 25 1.07 4.05 -9.47
CA PRO A 25 1.25 3.42 -8.17
C PRO A 25 0.47 2.13 -8.01
N LEU A 26 -0.73 2.06 -8.54
CA LEU A 26 -1.56 0.85 -8.49
C LEU A 26 -0.96 -0.26 -9.34
N LEU A 27 -0.43 0.05 -10.50
CA LEU A 27 0.24 -0.93 -11.36
C LEU A 27 1.50 -1.47 -10.69
N ASP A 28 2.28 -0.61 -10.06
CA ASP A 28 3.45 -1.01 -9.30
C ASP A 28 3.08 -1.90 -8.11
N ALA A 29 1.98 -1.58 -7.44
CA ALA A 29 1.46 -2.38 -6.33
C ALA A 29 1.05 -3.78 -6.81
N ARG A 30 0.39 -3.88 -7.95
CA ARG A 30 0.00 -5.17 -8.53
C ARG A 30 1.21 -6.05 -8.86
N ARG A 31 2.28 -5.44 -9.35
CA ARG A 31 3.54 -6.16 -9.60
C ARG A 31 4.19 -6.58 -8.29
N GLY A 32 4.23 -5.67 -7.33
CA GLY A 32 4.88 -5.91 -6.04
C GLY A 32 4.19 -6.99 -5.22
N ILE A 33 2.86 -7.13 -5.34
CA ILE A 33 2.13 -8.13 -4.56
C ILE A 33 2.56 -9.55 -4.90
N GLY A 34 3.02 -9.79 -6.11
CA GLY A 34 3.55 -11.10 -6.50
C GLY A 34 4.84 -11.45 -5.77
N GLU A 35 5.57 -10.44 -5.28
CA GLU A 35 6.81 -10.62 -4.52
C GLU A 35 6.57 -10.60 -3.02
N CYS A 36 5.37 -10.20 -2.58
CA CYS A 36 5.00 -10.17 -1.17
C CYS A 36 4.49 -11.55 -0.77
N PRO A 37 4.99 -12.17 0.31
CA PRO A 37 4.50 -13.48 0.72
C PRO A 37 3.06 -13.38 1.22
N VAL A 38 2.31 -14.48 1.07
CA VAL A 38 0.95 -14.56 1.60
C VAL A 38 1.00 -14.40 3.13
N GLY A 39 0.18 -13.51 3.65
CA GLY A 39 0.22 -13.13 5.06
C GLY A 39 1.21 -12.02 5.35
N GLY A 40 2.02 -11.60 4.37
CA GLY A 40 2.96 -10.50 4.52
C GLY A 40 2.31 -9.13 4.36
N VAL A 41 3.03 -8.11 4.79
CA VAL A 41 2.57 -6.72 4.73
C VAL A 41 3.30 -6.00 3.59
N MET A 42 2.54 -5.27 2.77
CA MET A 42 3.10 -4.44 1.71
C MET A 42 2.84 -2.97 2.03
N GLU A 43 3.88 -2.15 1.90
CA GLU A 43 3.76 -0.70 2.01
C GLU A 43 3.87 -0.08 0.62
N ILE A 44 2.91 0.77 0.27
CA ILE A 44 2.93 1.52 -0.98
C ILE A 44 3.12 2.99 -0.63
N GLN A 45 4.15 3.63 -1.18
CA GLN A 45 4.39 5.05 -1.00
C GLN A 45 3.96 5.80 -2.25
N SER A 46 3.13 6.82 -2.10
CA SER A 46 2.62 7.61 -3.22
C SER A 46 2.52 9.08 -2.83
N SER A 47 2.82 9.97 -3.75
CA SER A 47 2.63 11.42 -3.57
C SER A 47 1.24 11.88 -3.98
N SER A 48 0.34 10.98 -4.39
CA SER A 48 -1.03 11.32 -4.78
C SER A 48 -2.05 10.73 -3.83
N SER A 49 -2.98 11.56 -3.33
CA SER A 49 -4.08 11.10 -2.48
C SER A 49 -5.05 10.20 -3.25
N ASP A 50 -5.13 10.31 -4.57
CA ASP A 50 -5.99 9.46 -5.39
C ASP A 50 -5.61 7.98 -5.27
N THR A 51 -4.33 7.71 -5.02
CA THR A 51 -3.84 6.34 -4.82
C THR A 51 -4.49 5.68 -3.62
N LEU A 52 -4.80 6.43 -2.56
CA LEU A 52 -5.47 5.90 -1.37
C LEU A 52 -6.79 5.22 -1.75
N VAL A 53 -7.61 5.90 -2.53
CA VAL A 53 -8.91 5.38 -2.98
C VAL A 53 -8.71 4.19 -3.91
N SER A 54 -7.76 4.29 -4.84
CA SER A 54 -7.48 3.22 -5.81
C SER A 54 -7.03 1.94 -5.12
N VAL A 55 -6.14 2.05 -4.14
CA VAL A 55 -5.64 0.88 -3.39
C VAL A 55 -6.75 0.28 -2.53
N GLN A 56 -7.58 1.12 -1.89
CA GLN A 56 -8.71 0.63 -1.10
C GLN A 56 -9.66 -0.21 -1.96
N ARG A 57 -10.00 0.27 -3.16
CA ARG A 57 -10.85 -0.45 -4.10
C ARG A 57 -10.21 -1.75 -4.55
N TRP A 58 -8.93 -1.71 -4.85
CA TRP A 58 -8.19 -2.90 -5.27
C TRP A 58 -8.16 -3.95 -4.17
N CYS A 59 -7.86 -3.56 -2.93
CA CYS A 59 -7.87 -4.48 -1.80
C CYS A 59 -9.24 -5.11 -1.59
N LYS A 60 -10.30 -4.32 -1.72
CA LYS A 60 -11.68 -4.82 -1.60
C LYS A 60 -11.99 -5.84 -2.70
N LYS A 61 -11.57 -5.55 -3.92
CA LYS A 61 -11.79 -6.44 -5.08
C LYS A 61 -11.04 -7.76 -4.92
N MET A 62 -9.80 -7.70 -4.47
CA MET A 62 -8.93 -8.86 -4.30
C MET A 62 -9.08 -9.54 -2.94
N LYS A 63 -9.86 -8.95 -2.03
CA LYS A 63 -10.06 -9.41 -0.66
C LYS A 63 -8.78 -9.41 0.17
N PHE A 64 -7.87 -8.50 -0.13
CA PHE A 64 -6.72 -8.24 0.73
C PHE A 64 -7.13 -7.39 1.93
N ASP A 65 -6.38 -7.49 3.03
CA ASP A 65 -6.64 -6.67 4.21
C ASP A 65 -6.02 -5.28 4.02
N TYR A 66 -6.86 -4.26 3.98
CA TYR A 66 -6.39 -2.88 3.99
C TYR A 66 -6.16 -2.47 5.45
N LEU A 67 -4.91 -2.34 5.84
CA LEU A 67 -4.55 -2.05 7.24
C LEU A 67 -4.71 -0.57 7.57
N GLY A 68 -4.43 0.30 6.63
CA GLY A 68 -4.55 1.73 6.83
C GLY A 68 -3.56 2.52 5.99
N ASP A 69 -3.54 3.82 6.23
CA ASP A 69 -2.62 4.73 5.55
C ASP A 69 -2.10 5.76 6.54
N VAL A 70 -0.92 6.32 6.22
CA VAL A 70 -0.27 7.36 7.02
C VAL A 70 0.12 8.49 6.09
N GLU A 71 -0.28 9.71 6.43
CA GLU A 71 0.20 10.89 5.74
C GLU A 71 1.58 11.27 6.28
N ASN A 72 2.55 11.32 5.38
CA ASN A 72 3.91 11.75 5.68
C ASN A 72 4.16 13.11 5.04
N ASP A 73 5.34 13.67 5.26
CA ASP A 73 5.72 14.93 4.65
C ASP A 73 5.93 14.75 3.14
N GLY A 74 4.94 15.18 2.37
CA GLY A 74 4.99 15.14 0.91
C GLY A 74 4.54 13.84 0.26
N PHE A 75 4.14 12.82 1.02
CA PHE A 75 3.63 11.57 0.45
C PHE A 75 2.80 10.80 1.46
N TRP A 76 2.12 9.75 0.99
CA TRP A 76 1.33 8.84 1.82
C TRP A 76 1.92 7.45 1.79
N SER A 77 1.94 6.78 2.96
CA SER A 77 2.28 5.36 3.08
C SER A 77 1.00 4.57 3.27
N ILE A 78 0.78 3.57 2.43
CA ILE A 78 -0.43 2.74 2.44
C ILE A 78 -0.01 1.33 2.80
N TYR A 79 -0.63 0.77 3.83
CA TYR A 79 -0.29 -0.57 4.34
C TYR A 79 -1.42 -1.53 4.06
N LEU A 80 -1.08 -2.69 3.50
CA LEU A 80 -2.04 -3.76 3.27
C LEU A 80 -1.38 -5.11 3.55
N ARG A 81 -2.20 -6.12 3.82
CA ARG A 81 -1.73 -7.49 4.02
C ARG A 81 -2.24 -8.37 2.88
N ARG A 82 -1.33 -9.13 2.30
CA ARG A 82 -1.71 -10.11 1.29
C ARG A 82 -2.34 -11.33 1.96
N THR A 83 -3.58 -11.63 1.62
CA THR A 83 -4.34 -12.75 2.20
C THR A 83 -4.40 -13.97 1.30
N LYS A 84 -3.99 -13.82 0.05
CA LYS A 84 -4.08 -14.90 -0.94
C LYS A 84 -2.83 -15.03 -1.77
#